data_fd68dab208479e3aea6a5f0bd6fd81db
#
_entry.id   fd68dab208479e3aea6a5f0bd6fd81db
#
_cell.length_a   1.000
_cell.length_b   1.000
_cell.length_c   1.000
_cell.angle_alpha   90.00
_cell.angle_beta   90.00
_cell.angle_gamma   90.00
#
_symmetry.space_group_name_H-M   'P 1'
#
loop_
_entity.id
_entity.type
_entity.pdbx_description
1 polymer ?
#
loop_
_entity_poly.entity_id
_entity_poly.type
_entity_poly.pdbx_seq_one_letter_code
_entity_poly.pdbx_strand_id
1 'polypeptide(L)'
;MNATPLAVHDDGPEGVYTRGSGEAREWWRVSLSERANMFRIEHGRGGDGDTIGEVDIDTVVDLDNLEAKLLKWRREGFVSEAGREDEARAAEAGSRFSADLRHAAAAARAAREGGGAGDVAGSEVCNESDNEARLPGATVRIGNVDMPVAQAGSPASQALVPRINDAYLFTARTDDVALDIVENRRVMLIGHTGSGKTSFIEQVAARTGHGVLRANMNGQTTIGDFVGFWTVKGGETVWVDGVLPVSMREGYWLIIDELDFAEPSILAVLTAVLEPNGKLLLKERGNEIVTPHPAFRLFATANAAGAMSAYRHLYQGANLLNEAFLDRWRVYLFDYLSKDEEAEVLRRTLPQLTPALAHTLAAIAADCRAAFAREDLASAFSTRRLIDWAELMLRTGDAERAAGPSIYAKVSAEDASLIRSIIRHHAIFDADPGAS
;
A
#
# COMPACT_ATOMS: atom_id res chain seq x y z
N MET A 1 -10.13 28.33 -11.28
CA MET A 1 -11.17 27.59 -12.05
C MET A 1 -10.41 26.81 -13.12
N ASN A 2 -9.84 25.69 -12.76
CA ASN A 2 -9.15 24.83 -13.70
C ASN A 2 -10.13 23.72 -14.10
N ALA A 3 -10.49 23.71 -15.38
CA ALA A 3 -11.32 22.67 -15.95
C ALA A 3 -10.51 21.37 -15.98
N THR A 4 -11.06 20.33 -15.37
CA THR A 4 -10.57 18.96 -15.50
C THR A 4 -10.57 18.58 -16.98
N PRO A 5 -9.47 18.03 -17.54
CA PRO A 5 -9.46 17.56 -18.91
C PRO A 5 -10.52 16.49 -19.10
N LEU A 6 -11.27 16.55 -20.19
CA LEU A 6 -12.18 15.52 -20.65
C LEU A 6 -11.41 14.17 -20.70
N ALA A 7 -11.90 13.17 -20.00
CA ALA A 7 -11.57 11.80 -20.34
C ALA A 7 -12.12 11.55 -21.75
N VAL A 8 -11.25 11.68 -22.76
CA VAL A 8 -11.48 11.19 -24.09
C VAL A 8 -11.44 9.68 -23.93
N HIS A 9 -12.53 8.98 -24.27
CA HIS A 9 -12.50 7.52 -24.42
C HIS A 9 -11.36 7.18 -25.37
N ASP A 10 -10.70 6.04 -25.17
CA ASP A 10 -9.61 5.53 -26.02
C ASP A 10 -9.98 5.47 -27.52
N ASP A 11 -11.27 5.55 -27.85
CA ASP A 11 -11.82 5.55 -29.22
C ASP A 11 -12.03 6.95 -29.83
N GLY A 12 -11.69 8.05 -29.12
CA GLY A 12 -11.82 9.43 -29.61
C GLY A 12 -13.19 10.06 -29.33
N PRO A 13 -13.45 11.32 -29.79
CA PRO A 13 -14.69 12.05 -29.54
C PRO A 13 -15.87 11.65 -30.41
N GLU A 14 -15.73 10.61 -31.24
CA GLU A 14 -16.80 10.12 -32.10
C GLU A 14 -17.91 9.42 -31.32
N GLY A 15 -19.15 9.60 -31.73
CA GLY A 15 -20.29 8.96 -31.06
C GLY A 15 -21.60 9.71 -31.20
N VAL A 16 -22.64 9.16 -30.62
CA VAL A 16 -23.97 9.76 -30.55
C VAL A 16 -24.25 10.22 -29.11
N TYR A 17 -24.60 11.48 -28.97
CA TYR A 17 -24.93 12.13 -27.70
C TYR A 17 -26.43 12.42 -27.68
N THR A 18 -27.16 11.94 -26.71
CA THR A 18 -28.64 12.02 -26.68
C THR A 18 -29.14 12.62 -25.37
N ARG A 19 -30.31 13.31 -25.49
CA ARG A 19 -31.09 13.83 -24.38
C ARG A 19 -32.58 13.52 -24.60
N GLY A 20 -33.30 13.10 -23.54
CA GLY A 20 -34.70 12.74 -23.65
C GLY A 20 -34.93 11.32 -24.20
N SER A 21 -36.18 10.97 -24.49
CA SER A 21 -36.58 9.66 -25.01
C SER A 21 -37.81 9.77 -25.92
N GLY A 22 -37.98 8.81 -26.84
CA GLY A 22 -39.11 8.77 -27.80
C GLY A 22 -39.12 9.98 -28.74
N GLU A 23 -40.29 10.51 -29.05
CA GLU A 23 -40.44 11.68 -29.96
C GLU A 23 -39.76 12.96 -29.44
N ALA A 24 -39.52 13.07 -28.13
CA ALA A 24 -38.80 14.18 -27.49
C ALA A 24 -37.29 13.97 -27.45
N ARG A 25 -36.75 12.89 -28.03
CA ARG A 25 -35.33 12.63 -28.09
C ARG A 25 -34.64 13.61 -29.00
N GLU A 26 -33.64 14.32 -28.46
CA GLU A 26 -32.69 15.13 -29.21
C GLU A 26 -31.35 14.41 -29.24
N TRP A 27 -30.64 14.49 -30.36
CA TRP A 27 -29.37 13.83 -30.52
C TRP A 27 -28.36 14.67 -31.30
N TRP A 28 -27.09 14.46 -30.96
CA TRP A 28 -25.93 14.94 -31.73
C TRP A 28 -25.08 13.76 -32.12
N ARG A 29 -24.68 13.69 -33.40
CA ARG A 29 -23.70 12.71 -33.86
C ARG A 29 -22.41 13.43 -34.20
N VAL A 30 -21.27 12.85 -33.74
CA VAL A 30 -19.91 13.29 -34.06
C VAL A 30 -19.25 12.17 -34.89
N SER A 31 -18.70 12.48 -36.04
CA SER A 31 -17.95 11.54 -36.89
C SER A 31 -16.74 12.25 -37.50
N LEU A 32 -15.70 11.49 -37.87
CA LEU A 32 -14.56 12.05 -38.58
C LEU A 32 -15.02 12.58 -39.96
N SER A 33 -14.53 13.76 -40.33
CA SER A 33 -14.75 14.35 -41.65
C SER A 33 -13.71 13.81 -42.63
N GLU A 34 -14.03 13.80 -43.94
CA GLU A 34 -13.04 13.52 -45.00
C GLU A 34 -11.88 14.52 -45.02
N ARG A 35 -11.99 15.66 -44.33
CA ARG A 35 -10.91 16.65 -44.13
C ARG A 35 -10.09 16.28 -42.89
N ALA A 36 -8.79 16.17 -43.06
CA ALA A 36 -7.88 15.86 -41.96
C ALA A 36 -8.06 16.80 -40.74
N ASN A 37 -8.13 16.24 -39.54
CA ASN A 37 -8.32 16.94 -38.26
C ASN A 37 -9.64 17.71 -38.12
N MET A 38 -10.68 17.33 -38.86
CA MET A 38 -12.01 17.94 -38.77
C MET A 38 -13.07 16.90 -38.43
N PHE A 39 -14.09 17.33 -37.69
CA PHE A 39 -15.20 16.50 -37.26
C PHE A 39 -16.52 17.00 -37.88
N ARG A 40 -17.33 16.07 -38.38
CA ARG A 40 -18.67 16.35 -38.80
C ARG A 40 -19.62 16.20 -37.63
N ILE A 41 -20.46 17.20 -37.43
CA ILE A 41 -21.47 17.23 -36.39
C ILE A 41 -22.84 17.33 -37.00
N GLU A 42 -23.69 16.37 -36.72
CA GLU A 42 -25.09 16.32 -37.13
C GLU A 42 -25.98 16.45 -35.86
N HIS A 43 -27.07 17.17 -35.97
CA HIS A 43 -28.09 17.31 -34.90
C HIS A 43 -29.46 16.96 -35.49
N GLY A 44 -30.30 16.34 -34.66
CA GLY A 44 -31.67 16.03 -35.05
C GLY A 44 -32.57 15.71 -33.86
N ARG A 45 -33.82 15.41 -34.15
CA ARG A 45 -34.86 15.07 -33.18
C ARG A 45 -35.57 13.79 -33.56
N GLY A 46 -36.06 13.05 -32.56
CA GLY A 46 -36.78 11.79 -32.74
C GLY A 46 -35.84 10.64 -33.03
N GLY A 47 -36.43 9.49 -33.41
CA GLY A 47 -35.73 8.22 -33.64
C GLY A 47 -35.80 7.30 -32.42
N ASP A 48 -35.84 5.97 -32.70
CA ASP A 48 -35.90 4.95 -31.67
C ASP A 48 -34.78 3.94 -31.94
N GLY A 49 -33.94 3.70 -30.94
CA GLY A 49 -32.79 2.80 -31.01
C GLY A 49 -31.84 3.16 -32.16
N ASP A 50 -31.62 2.25 -33.09
CA ASP A 50 -30.69 2.38 -34.23
C ASP A 50 -31.16 3.32 -35.36
N THR A 51 -32.41 3.82 -35.29
CA THR A 51 -32.97 4.73 -36.29
C THR A 51 -32.78 6.17 -35.89
N ILE A 52 -32.07 6.93 -36.73
CA ILE A 52 -31.82 8.35 -36.54
C ILE A 52 -33.01 9.13 -37.10
N GLY A 53 -33.55 10.06 -36.30
CA GLY A 53 -34.58 10.98 -36.76
C GLY A 53 -34.06 12.01 -37.78
N GLU A 54 -34.91 12.96 -38.16
CA GLU A 54 -34.61 13.98 -39.16
C GLU A 54 -33.43 14.86 -38.74
N VAL A 55 -32.46 15.09 -39.64
CA VAL A 55 -31.25 15.88 -39.40
C VAL A 55 -31.57 17.36 -39.62
N ASP A 56 -31.48 18.16 -38.55
CA ASP A 56 -31.72 19.60 -38.59
C ASP A 56 -30.46 20.43 -38.90
N ILE A 57 -29.28 19.96 -38.45
CA ILE A 57 -28.00 20.67 -38.58
C ILE A 57 -26.92 19.69 -39.02
N ASP A 58 -26.13 20.10 -40.00
CA ASP A 58 -24.92 19.40 -40.47
C ASP A 58 -23.79 20.44 -40.59
N THR A 59 -22.70 20.26 -39.84
CA THR A 59 -21.57 21.17 -39.84
C THR A 59 -20.25 20.46 -39.60
N VAL A 60 -19.15 21.09 -40.02
CA VAL A 60 -17.79 20.55 -39.84
C VAL A 60 -17.01 21.52 -38.94
N VAL A 61 -16.36 20.99 -37.93
CA VAL A 61 -15.60 21.76 -36.92
C VAL A 61 -14.22 21.13 -36.69
N ASP A 62 -13.28 21.96 -36.23
CA ASP A 62 -11.99 21.49 -35.68
C ASP A 62 -12.13 20.93 -34.25
N LEU A 63 -11.04 20.36 -33.73
CA LEU A 63 -11.03 19.73 -32.42
C LEU A 63 -11.37 20.71 -31.29
N ASP A 64 -10.82 21.93 -31.32
CA ASP A 64 -11.02 22.92 -30.25
C ASP A 64 -12.50 23.37 -30.17
N ASN A 65 -13.13 23.58 -31.33
CA ASN A 65 -14.55 23.90 -31.41
C ASN A 65 -15.44 22.72 -31.05
N LEU A 66 -15.01 21.48 -31.34
CA LEU A 66 -15.71 20.27 -30.93
C LEU A 66 -15.70 20.13 -29.40
N GLU A 67 -14.55 20.29 -28.74
CA GLU A 67 -14.45 20.21 -27.30
C GLU A 67 -15.34 21.24 -26.59
N ALA A 68 -15.36 22.48 -27.08
CA ALA A 68 -16.25 23.51 -26.56
C ALA A 68 -17.74 23.13 -26.71
N LYS A 69 -18.13 22.49 -27.83
CA LYS A 69 -19.49 21.99 -28.07
C LYS A 69 -19.83 20.81 -27.15
N LEU A 70 -18.95 19.84 -26.98
CA LEU A 70 -19.14 18.70 -26.08
C LEU A 70 -19.35 19.15 -24.63
N LEU A 71 -18.57 20.13 -24.16
CA LEU A 71 -18.75 20.73 -22.84
C LEU A 71 -20.12 21.41 -22.69
N LYS A 72 -20.57 22.10 -23.74
CA LYS A 72 -21.89 22.75 -23.75
C LYS A 72 -23.00 21.71 -23.69
N TRP A 73 -22.97 20.67 -24.54
CA TRP A 73 -23.98 19.61 -24.57
C TRP A 73 -24.09 18.87 -23.23
N ARG A 74 -22.95 18.60 -22.59
CA ARG A 74 -22.94 17.99 -21.25
C ARG A 74 -23.65 18.86 -20.21
N ARG A 75 -23.48 20.20 -20.26
CA ARG A 75 -24.20 21.13 -19.39
C ARG A 75 -25.71 21.18 -19.70
N GLU A 76 -26.09 20.89 -20.92
CA GLU A 76 -27.49 20.83 -21.38
C GLU A 76 -28.13 19.45 -21.16
N GLY A 77 -27.40 18.48 -20.55
CA GLY A 77 -27.91 17.17 -20.18
C GLY A 77 -27.83 16.10 -21.29
N PHE A 78 -27.01 16.32 -22.32
CA PHE A 78 -26.72 15.26 -23.30
C PHE A 78 -25.71 14.28 -22.74
N VAL A 79 -25.97 12.99 -22.97
CA VAL A 79 -25.11 11.86 -22.55
C VAL A 79 -24.78 11.03 -23.78
N SER A 80 -23.53 10.57 -23.93
CA SER A 80 -23.14 9.67 -25.01
C SER A 80 -23.84 8.30 -24.85
N GLU A 81 -24.16 7.64 -25.95
CA GLU A 81 -24.76 6.30 -25.88
C GLU A 81 -23.82 5.29 -25.22
N ALA A 82 -22.53 5.35 -25.52
CA ALA A 82 -21.51 4.58 -24.80
C ALA A 82 -21.50 4.90 -23.28
N GLY A 83 -21.60 6.19 -22.91
CA GLY A 83 -21.67 6.60 -21.50
C GLY A 83 -22.92 6.11 -20.76
N ARG A 84 -24.06 5.90 -21.46
CA ARG A 84 -25.26 5.32 -20.83
C ARG A 84 -25.11 3.82 -20.52
N GLU A 85 -24.45 3.08 -21.38
CA GLU A 85 -24.15 1.67 -21.12
C GLU A 85 -23.16 1.53 -19.97
N ASP A 86 -22.16 2.40 -19.89
CA ASP A 86 -21.21 2.44 -18.79
C ASP A 86 -21.85 2.86 -17.48
N GLU A 87 -22.77 3.87 -17.49
CA GLU A 87 -23.56 4.25 -16.31
C GLU A 87 -24.47 3.11 -15.85
N ALA A 88 -25.11 2.39 -16.78
CA ALA A 88 -25.97 1.24 -16.43
C ALA A 88 -25.14 0.09 -15.84
N ARG A 89 -23.99 -0.25 -16.44
CA ARG A 89 -23.04 -1.25 -15.92
C ARG A 89 -22.48 -0.83 -14.55
N ALA A 90 -22.13 0.46 -14.40
CA ALA A 90 -21.65 1.01 -13.15
C ALA A 90 -22.72 0.98 -12.05
N ALA A 91 -23.97 1.31 -12.36
CA ALA A 91 -25.11 1.21 -11.45
C ALA A 91 -25.35 -0.24 -10.98
N GLU A 92 -25.27 -1.22 -11.91
CA GLU A 92 -25.39 -2.64 -11.59
C GLU A 92 -24.22 -3.12 -10.69
N ALA A 93 -22.99 -2.71 -11.01
CA ALA A 93 -21.81 -3.01 -10.21
C ALA A 93 -21.89 -2.39 -8.81
N GLY A 94 -22.37 -1.14 -8.70
CA GLY A 94 -22.59 -0.46 -7.43
C GLY A 94 -23.66 -1.13 -6.56
N SER A 95 -24.75 -1.57 -7.17
CA SER A 95 -25.78 -2.34 -6.47
C SER A 95 -25.25 -3.66 -5.91
N ARG A 96 -24.42 -4.37 -6.69
CA ARG A 96 -23.75 -5.60 -6.24
C ARG A 96 -22.76 -5.31 -5.11
N PHE A 97 -21.92 -4.28 -5.24
CA PHE A 97 -20.99 -3.88 -4.22
C PHE A 97 -21.68 -3.57 -2.88
N SER A 98 -22.76 -2.77 -2.92
CA SER A 98 -23.53 -2.42 -1.73
C SER A 98 -24.23 -3.65 -1.09
N ALA A 99 -24.70 -4.60 -1.89
CA ALA A 99 -25.27 -5.85 -1.41
C ALA A 99 -24.21 -6.74 -0.75
N ASP A 100 -23.05 -6.92 -1.38
CA ASP A 100 -21.94 -7.71 -0.85
C ASP A 100 -21.38 -7.11 0.44
N LEU A 101 -21.28 -5.77 0.52
CA LEU A 101 -20.85 -5.08 1.73
C LEU A 101 -21.85 -5.29 2.88
N ARG A 102 -23.17 -5.15 2.63
CA ARG A 102 -24.19 -5.40 3.65
C ARG A 102 -24.13 -6.83 4.16
N HIS A 103 -23.97 -7.81 3.26
CA HIS A 103 -23.84 -9.21 3.63
C HIS A 103 -22.59 -9.47 4.48
N ALA A 104 -21.42 -8.94 4.06
CA ALA A 104 -20.16 -9.07 4.78
C ALA A 104 -20.22 -8.39 6.16
N ALA A 105 -20.82 -7.19 6.25
CA ALA A 105 -21.00 -6.48 7.52
C ALA A 105 -21.96 -7.21 8.47
N ALA A 106 -23.03 -7.82 7.95
CA ALA A 106 -23.95 -8.65 8.75
C ALA A 106 -23.24 -9.89 9.30
N ALA A 107 -22.43 -10.58 8.48
CA ALA A 107 -21.62 -11.72 8.92
C ALA A 107 -20.59 -11.32 9.99
N ALA A 108 -19.95 -10.17 9.84
CA ALA A 108 -19.01 -9.64 10.83
C ALA A 108 -19.69 -9.28 12.17
N ARG A 109 -20.92 -8.76 12.14
CA ARG A 109 -21.72 -8.50 13.36
C ARG A 109 -22.12 -9.80 14.04
N ALA A 110 -22.65 -10.77 13.28
CA ALA A 110 -23.05 -12.08 13.83
C ALA A 110 -21.87 -12.81 14.48
N ALA A 111 -20.68 -12.73 13.90
CA ALA A 111 -19.47 -13.30 14.48
C ALA A 111 -19.05 -12.63 15.81
N ARG A 112 -19.32 -11.32 15.97
CA ARG A 112 -19.07 -10.59 17.23
C ARG A 112 -20.13 -10.88 18.29
N GLU A 113 -21.39 -11.04 17.91
CA GLU A 113 -22.52 -11.30 18.81
C GLU A 113 -22.55 -12.77 19.26
N GLY A 114 -22.16 -13.72 18.39
CA GLY A 114 -22.03 -15.14 18.72
C GLY A 114 -20.87 -15.49 19.65
N GLY A 115 -19.92 -14.58 19.84
CA GLY A 115 -18.78 -14.71 20.78
C GLY A 115 -19.08 -14.21 22.21
N GLY A 116 -20.30 -13.77 22.49
CA GLY A 116 -20.69 -13.11 23.74
C GLY A 116 -21.43 -14.00 24.73
N ALA A 117 -20.91 -15.14 25.15
CA ALA A 117 -21.24 -15.80 26.42
C ALA A 117 -20.23 -16.91 26.70
N GLY A 118 -19.03 -16.54 27.04
CA GLY A 118 -18.00 -17.46 27.50
C GLY A 118 -16.87 -16.64 28.08
N ASP A 119 -16.84 -16.57 29.38
CA ASP A 119 -15.79 -16.14 30.28
C ASP A 119 -14.63 -15.32 29.66
N VAL A 120 -14.55 -14.05 30.12
CA VAL A 120 -13.31 -13.29 30.19
C VAL A 120 -12.43 -13.95 31.28
N ALA A 121 -12.03 -15.19 31.04
CA ALA A 121 -10.82 -15.76 31.59
C ALA A 121 -9.77 -15.55 30.49
N GLY A 122 -8.71 -14.81 30.80
CA GLY A 122 -7.59 -14.61 29.90
C GLY A 122 -7.16 -15.94 29.32
N SER A 123 -7.50 -16.20 28.08
CA SER A 123 -6.85 -17.25 27.32
C SER A 123 -5.51 -16.71 26.85
N GLU A 124 -4.54 -16.77 27.71
CA GLU A 124 -3.20 -17.17 27.33
C GLU A 124 -3.36 -18.53 26.61
N VAL A 125 -3.76 -18.50 25.36
CA VAL A 125 -3.45 -19.59 24.43
C VAL A 125 -2.01 -19.37 24.00
N CYS A 126 -1.10 -19.57 24.94
CA CYS A 126 0.19 -20.14 24.62
C CYS A 126 -0.15 -21.48 23.95
N ASN A 127 0.01 -21.57 22.65
CA ASN A 127 0.16 -22.85 22.00
C ASN A 127 1.42 -23.51 22.59
N GLU A 128 1.26 -24.22 23.71
CA GLU A 128 2.30 -25.07 24.30
C GLU A 128 2.71 -26.22 23.36
N SER A 129 2.02 -26.42 22.25
CA SER A 129 2.32 -27.47 21.28
C SER A 129 3.49 -27.16 20.32
N ASP A 130 3.98 -25.93 20.22
CA ASP A 130 5.08 -25.58 19.32
C ASP A 130 6.44 -25.42 20.03
N ASN A 131 6.53 -25.77 21.30
CA ASN A 131 7.77 -25.72 22.08
C ASN A 131 8.49 -27.08 22.15
N GLU A 132 8.29 -27.94 21.14
CA GLU A 132 9.20 -29.04 20.92
C GLU A 132 10.60 -28.49 20.66
N ALA A 133 11.58 -28.88 21.43
CA ALA A 133 12.98 -28.46 21.33
C ALA A 133 13.41 -28.58 19.86
N ARG A 134 13.48 -27.41 19.17
CA ARG A 134 13.84 -27.36 17.76
C ARG A 134 15.21 -28.01 17.58
N LEU A 135 15.28 -29.08 16.80
CA LEU A 135 16.50 -29.84 16.57
C LEU A 135 17.54 -28.94 15.88
N PRO A 136 18.83 -29.09 16.21
CA PRO A 136 19.90 -28.41 15.49
C PRO A 136 19.83 -28.76 13.99
N GLY A 137 19.75 -27.76 13.12
CA GLY A 137 19.61 -27.94 11.68
C GLY A 137 18.17 -27.99 11.15
N ALA A 138 17.15 -27.71 11.98
CA ALA A 138 15.78 -27.56 11.50
C ALA A 138 15.67 -26.39 10.51
N THR A 139 14.92 -26.59 9.44
CA THR A 139 14.61 -25.53 8.45
C THR A 139 13.11 -25.35 8.34
N VAL A 140 12.70 -24.15 7.98
CA VAL A 140 11.33 -23.82 7.60
C VAL A 140 11.32 -23.29 6.18
N ARG A 141 10.34 -23.70 5.38
CA ARG A 141 10.21 -23.25 4.00
C ARG A 141 9.46 -21.92 3.93
N ILE A 142 10.11 -20.91 3.33
CA ILE A 142 9.53 -19.60 3.07
C ILE A 142 9.62 -19.34 1.56
N GLY A 143 8.47 -19.28 0.90
CA GLY A 143 8.43 -19.31 -0.56
C GLY A 143 9.07 -20.61 -1.08
N ASN A 144 10.12 -20.48 -1.89
CA ASN A 144 10.88 -21.61 -2.43
C ASN A 144 12.23 -21.84 -1.69
N VAL A 145 12.47 -21.15 -0.56
CA VAL A 145 13.74 -21.16 0.17
C VAL A 145 13.60 -21.87 1.50
N ASP A 146 14.50 -22.82 1.77
CA ASP A 146 14.61 -23.47 3.07
C ASP A 146 15.52 -22.65 3.99
N MET A 147 14.92 -22.02 5.01
CA MET A 147 15.61 -21.13 5.93
C MET A 147 15.91 -21.82 7.26
N PRO A 148 17.10 -21.61 7.82
CA PRO A 148 17.45 -22.20 9.11
C PRO A 148 16.61 -21.59 10.24
N VAL A 149 16.14 -22.45 11.13
CA VAL A 149 15.39 -22.02 12.31
C VAL A 149 16.37 -21.70 13.45
N ALA A 150 16.09 -20.61 14.17
CA ALA A 150 16.87 -20.25 15.35
C ALA A 150 16.83 -21.37 16.40
N GLN A 151 17.94 -21.60 17.08
CA GLN A 151 17.95 -22.44 18.27
C GLN A 151 17.10 -21.77 19.37
N ALA A 152 16.50 -22.58 20.24
CA ALA A 152 15.74 -22.06 21.38
C ALA A 152 16.64 -21.13 22.21
N GLY A 153 16.31 -19.86 22.22
CA GLY A 153 17.02 -18.83 22.97
C GLY A 153 16.51 -18.66 24.39
N SER A 154 17.07 -17.72 25.12
CA SER A 154 16.59 -17.33 26.44
C SER A 154 15.13 -16.82 26.37
N PRO A 155 14.37 -16.79 27.48
CA PRO A 155 13.05 -16.20 27.52
C PRO A 155 13.02 -14.75 26.99
N ALA A 156 14.07 -13.98 27.25
CA ALA A 156 14.22 -12.63 26.75
C ALA A 156 14.36 -12.58 25.22
N SER A 157 15.12 -13.50 24.63
CA SER A 157 15.23 -13.66 23.19
C SER A 157 13.91 -14.05 22.55
N GLN A 158 13.17 -14.95 23.17
CA GLN A 158 11.86 -15.40 22.67
C GLN A 158 10.83 -14.29 22.66
N ALA A 159 10.87 -13.38 23.66
CA ALA A 159 9.99 -12.21 23.71
C ALA A 159 10.21 -11.22 22.55
N LEU A 160 11.37 -11.27 21.88
CA LEU A 160 11.69 -10.45 20.72
C LEU A 160 11.30 -11.11 19.38
N VAL A 161 10.84 -12.36 19.37
CA VAL A 161 10.36 -13.02 18.15
C VAL A 161 9.02 -12.40 17.77
N PRO A 162 8.87 -11.85 16.55
CA PRO A 162 7.61 -11.27 16.11
C PRO A 162 6.49 -12.32 16.06
N ARG A 163 5.25 -11.86 16.19
CA ARG A 163 4.09 -12.74 16.04
C ARG A 163 3.91 -13.14 14.57
N ILE A 164 3.57 -14.40 14.34
CA ILE A 164 3.19 -14.88 13.02
C ILE A 164 1.88 -14.20 12.60
N ASN A 165 1.87 -13.66 11.40
CA ASN A 165 0.66 -13.20 10.72
C ASN A 165 0.31 -14.20 9.63
N ASP A 166 -0.73 -15.00 9.83
CA ASP A 166 -1.16 -16.03 8.88
C ASP A 166 -1.74 -15.43 7.59
N ALA A 167 -2.20 -14.19 7.64
CA ALA A 167 -2.64 -13.46 6.46
C ALA A 167 -1.49 -12.96 5.58
N TYR A 168 -0.25 -13.00 6.07
CA TYR A 168 0.90 -12.52 5.30
C TYR A 168 1.17 -13.43 4.09
N LEU A 169 1.27 -12.82 2.90
CA LEU A 169 1.53 -13.51 1.65
C LEU A 169 3.00 -13.34 1.23
N PHE A 170 3.75 -14.44 1.21
CA PHE A 170 5.05 -14.49 0.55
C PHE A 170 4.84 -14.68 -0.94
N THR A 171 5.43 -13.82 -1.75
CA THR A 171 5.34 -13.86 -3.21
C THR A 171 6.67 -14.30 -3.80
N ALA A 172 6.70 -14.78 -5.04
CA ALA A 172 7.92 -15.25 -5.68
C ALA A 172 9.07 -14.21 -5.69
N ARG A 173 8.74 -12.90 -5.70
CA ARG A 173 9.72 -11.81 -5.62
C ARG A 173 10.51 -11.78 -4.31
N THR A 174 10.07 -12.48 -3.28
CA THR A 174 10.72 -12.51 -1.96
C THR A 174 11.71 -13.65 -1.80
N ASP A 175 11.78 -14.58 -2.76
CA ASP A 175 12.67 -15.74 -2.70
C ASP A 175 14.15 -15.33 -2.75
N ASP A 176 14.51 -14.38 -3.64
CA ASP A 176 15.88 -13.87 -3.73
C ASP A 176 16.32 -13.16 -2.44
N VAL A 177 15.39 -12.40 -1.83
CA VAL A 177 15.65 -11.75 -0.53
C VAL A 177 15.87 -12.79 0.56
N ALA A 178 15.06 -13.85 0.58
CA ALA A 178 15.20 -14.94 1.54
C ALA A 178 16.56 -15.69 1.38
N LEU A 179 17.02 -15.91 0.14
CA LEU A 179 18.34 -16.47 -0.13
C LEU A 179 19.47 -15.59 0.40
N ASP A 180 19.41 -14.29 0.15
CA ASP A 180 20.40 -13.33 0.67
C ASP A 180 20.43 -13.28 2.21
N ILE A 181 19.26 -13.46 2.86
CA ILE A 181 19.18 -13.57 4.33
C ILE A 181 19.91 -14.83 4.82
N VAL A 182 19.72 -15.98 4.15
CA VAL A 182 20.44 -17.22 4.48
C VAL A 182 21.94 -17.03 4.34
N GLU A 183 22.40 -16.39 3.25
CA GLU A 183 23.81 -16.08 2.99
C GLU A 183 24.39 -14.99 3.90
N ASN A 184 23.60 -14.43 4.81
CA ASN A 184 24.01 -13.32 5.67
C ASN A 184 24.43 -12.07 4.89
N ARG A 185 23.79 -11.80 3.76
CA ARG A 185 23.96 -10.52 3.05
C ARG A 185 23.27 -9.38 3.81
N ARG A 186 23.77 -8.18 3.67
CA ARG A 186 23.14 -6.98 4.19
C ARG A 186 22.03 -6.56 3.22
N VAL A 187 20.79 -6.59 3.66
CA VAL A 187 19.62 -6.39 2.80
C VAL A 187 18.99 -5.03 3.09
N MET A 188 18.77 -4.25 2.05
CA MET A 188 18.00 -3.00 2.10
C MET A 188 16.77 -3.11 1.22
N LEU A 189 15.59 -2.84 1.79
CA LEU A 189 14.31 -2.81 1.09
C LEU A 189 13.91 -1.36 0.85
N ILE A 190 13.77 -0.96 -0.41
CA ILE A 190 13.39 0.39 -0.81
C ILE A 190 12.00 0.34 -1.46
N GLY A 191 11.12 1.28 -1.13
CA GLY A 191 9.79 1.36 -1.74
C GLY A 191 8.88 2.29 -0.97
N HIS A 192 7.69 2.51 -1.49
CA HIS A 192 6.71 3.39 -0.87
C HIS A 192 6.28 2.95 0.53
N THR A 193 5.81 3.90 1.34
CA THR A 193 5.29 3.60 2.67
C THR A 193 4.12 2.62 2.60
N GLY A 194 4.10 1.65 3.53
CA GLY A 194 3.04 0.63 3.59
C GLY A 194 3.05 -0.42 2.48
N SER A 195 4.16 -0.58 1.73
CA SER A 195 4.36 -1.69 0.77
C SER A 195 4.75 -3.02 1.43
N GLY A 196 4.94 -3.06 2.76
CA GLY A 196 5.22 -4.30 3.49
C GLY A 196 6.69 -4.60 3.74
N LYS A 197 7.62 -3.65 3.51
CA LYS A 197 9.09 -3.81 3.70
C LYS A 197 9.46 -4.41 5.05
N THR A 198 9.14 -3.72 6.14
CA THR A 198 9.44 -4.15 7.50
C THR A 198 8.68 -5.42 7.86
N SER A 199 7.41 -5.51 7.47
CA SER A 199 6.58 -6.69 7.71
C SER A 199 7.15 -7.95 7.06
N PHE A 200 7.78 -7.86 5.89
CA PHE A 200 8.45 -8.99 5.26
C PHE A 200 9.54 -9.57 6.17
N ILE A 201 10.45 -8.73 6.66
CA ILE A 201 11.55 -9.15 7.52
C ILE A 201 11.02 -9.74 8.82
N GLU A 202 10.04 -9.07 9.45
CA GLU A 202 9.39 -9.55 10.67
C GLU A 202 8.70 -10.91 10.47
N GLN A 203 8.03 -11.12 9.35
CA GLN A 203 7.33 -12.38 9.07
C GLN A 203 8.27 -13.53 8.71
N VAL A 204 9.43 -13.24 8.13
CA VAL A 204 10.51 -14.22 7.98
C VAL A 204 11.08 -14.58 9.35
N ALA A 205 11.43 -13.58 10.16
CA ALA A 205 11.97 -13.78 11.51
C ALA A 205 11.01 -14.56 12.42
N ALA A 206 9.70 -14.23 12.37
CA ALA A 206 8.66 -14.93 13.14
C ALA A 206 8.63 -16.43 12.86
N ARG A 207 8.64 -16.81 11.57
CA ARG A 207 8.56 -18.23 11.15
C ARG A 207 9.86 -18.98 11.39
N THR A 208 10.98 -18.28 11.37
CA THR A 208 12.30 -18.86 11.66
C THR A 208 12.69 -18.76 13.13
N GLY A 209 11.87 -18.09 13.97
CA GLY A 209 12.10 -17.99 15.42
C GLY A 209 13.24 -17.07 15.82
N HIS A 210 13.62 -16.10 14.97
CA HIS A 210 14.66 -15.13 15.28
C HIS A 210 14.11 -13.90 16.00
N GLY A 211 14.79 -13.49 17.08
CA GLY A 211 14.47 -12.23 17.77
C GLY A 211 14.82 -11.03 16.91
N VAL A 212 13.94 -10.03 16.90
CA VAL A 212 14.08 -8.80 16.09
C VAL A 212 14.16 -7.58 17.01
N LEU A 213 15.16 -6.73 16.78
CA LEU A 213 15.21 -5.37 17.29
C LEU A 213 15.00 -4.39 16.15
N ARG A 214 14.27 -3.31 16.41
CA ARG A 214 14.01 -2.24 15.44
C ARG A 214 14.59 -0.93 15.91
N ALA A 215 15.28 -0.23 15.03
CA ALA A 215 15.74 1.14 15.22
C ALA A 215 15.07 2.00 14.15
N ASN A 216 14.12 2.84 14.56
CA ASN A 216 13.47 3.78 13.65
C ASN A 216 14.29 5.07 13.60
N MET A 217 14.86 5.39 12.43
CA MET A 217 15.67 6.58 12.26
C MET A 217 14.77 7.82 12.14
N ASN A 218 15.12 8.85 12.90
CA ASN A 218 14.50 10.15 12.81
C ASN A 218 15.53 11.22 13.19
N GLY A 219 15.21 12.50 13.01
CA GLY A 219 16.11 13.62 13.33
C GLY A 219 16.50 13.77 14.81
N GLN A 220 16.00 12.91 15.71
CA GLN A 220 16.35 12.89 17.14
C GLN A 220 17.13 11.63 17.54
N THR A 221 17.26 10.65 16.63
CA THR A 221 18.02 9.43 16.91
C THR A 221 19.49 9.76 17.01
N THR A 222 20.06 9.59 18.19
CA THR A 222 21.48 9.90 18.44
C THR A 222 22.38 8.69 18.22
N ILE A 223 23.66 8.94 18.01
CA ILE A 223 24.68 7.87 17.96
C ILE A 223 24.74 7.09 19.29
N GLY A 224 24.44 7.76 20.41
CA GLY A 224 24.39 7.13 21.73
C GLY A 224 23.29 6.07 21.82
N ASP A 225 22.08 6.35 21.31
CA ASP A 225 20.98 5.38 21.28
C ASP A 225 21.32 4.18 20.40
N PHE A 226 22.10 4.41 19.36
CA PHE A 226 22.44 3.39 18.38
C PHE A 226 23.64 2.53 18.80
N VAL A 227 24.71 3.17 19.31
CA VAL A 227 25.97 2.52 19.70
C VAL A 227 26.06 2.28 21.20
N GLY A 228 25.65 3.25 22.01
CA GLY A 228 25.71 3.19 23.47
C GLY A 228 26.24 4.48 24.08
N PHE A 229 26.06 4.59 25.40
CA PHE A 229 26.43 5.79 26.16
C PHE A 229 26.74 5.47 27.59
N TRP A 230 27.49 6.36 28.25
CA TRP A 230 27.75 6.32 29.68
C TRP A 230 26.59 6.95 30.45
N THR A 231 26.17 6.30 31.51
CA THR A 231 25.16 6.83 32.42
C THR A 231 25.55 6.59 33.89
N VAL A 232 24.90 7.27 34.83
CA VAL A 232 25.11 7.05 36.27
C VAL A 232 23.92 6.23 36.80
N LYS A 233 24.22 5.07 37.36
CA LYS A 233 23.25 4.20 38.00
C LYS A 233 23.75 3.78 39.37
N GLY A 234 22.97 4.11 40.42
CA GLY A 234 23.37 3.79 41.81
C GLY A 234 24.64 4.51 42.32
N GLY A 235 25.03 5.64 41.69
CA GLY A 235 26.25 6.38 42.04
C GLY A 235 27.50 5.92 41.27
N GLU A 236 27.39 4.87 40.47
CA GLU A 236 28.48 4.37 39.63
C GLU A 236 28.26 4.73 38.15
N THR A 237 29.35 4.96 37.42
CA THR A 237 29.30 5.19 35.98
C THR A 237 29.25 3.85 35.26
N VAL A 238 28.16 3.63 34.52
CA VAL A 238 27.87 2.37 33.81
C VAL A 238 27.70 2.65 32.35
N TRP A 239 28.32 1.83 31.51
CA TRP A 239 28.04 1.82 30.06
C TRP A 239 26.73 1.10 29.77
N VAL A 240 25.91 1.67 28.89
CA VAL A 240 24.70 1.05 28.34
C VAL A 240 24.91 0.86 26.87
N ASP A 241 24.88 -0.40 26.40
CA ASP A 241 24.94 -0.71 24.98
C ASP A 241 23.72 -0.18 24.25
N GLY A 242 23.92 0.39 23.06
CA GLY A 242 22.84 0.75 22.14
C GLY A 242 22.31 -0.48 21.39
N VAL A 243 21.33 -0.24 20.52
CA VAL A 243 20.63 -1.31 19.81
C VAL A 243 21.55 -2.15 18.90
N LEU A 244 22.57 -1.53 18.29
CA LEU A 244 23.50 -2.20 17.38
C LEU A 244 24.40 -3.21 18.10
N PRO A 245 25.21 -2.85 19.13
CA PRO A 245 26.04 -3.82 19.83
C PRO A 245 25.23 -4.90 20.53
N VAL A 246 24.04 -4.60 21.08
CA VAL A 246 23.14 -5.63 21.63
C VAL A 246 22.76 -6.64 20.57
N SER A 247 22.29 -6.19 19.40
CA SER A 247 21.91 -7.10 18.30
C SER A 247 23.09 -7.93 17.82
N MET A 248 24.28 -7.32 17.70
CA MET A 248 25.48 -8.01 17.26
C MET A 248 25.94 -9.10 18.23
N ARG A 249 25.87 -8.86 19.55
CA ARG A 249 26.31 -9.82 20.58
C ARG A 249 25.33 -10.99 20.72
N GLU A 250 24.03 -10.65 20.77
CA GLU A 250 22.97 -11.63 21.05
C GLU A 250 22.49 -12.39 19.79
N GLY A 251 22.93 -11.94 18.61
CA GLY A 251 22.54 -12.57 17.35
C GLY A 251 21.13 -12.23 16.89
N TYR A 252 20.58 -11.09 17.37
CA TYR A 252 19.27 -10.62 16.92
C TYR A 252 19.32 -10.08 15.51
N TRP A 253 18.20 -10.12 14.82
CA TRP A 253 18.01 -9.40 13.59
C TRP A 253 17.75 -7.93 13.88
N LEU A 254 18.57 -7.05 13.34
CA LEU A 254 18.41 -5.61 13.49
C LEU A 254 17.79 -5.04 12.22
N ILE A 255 16.63 -4.41 12.35
CA ILE A 255 15.97 -3.66 11.29
C ILE A 255 16.16 -2.17 11.56
N ILE A 256 16.84 -1.48 10.65
CA ILE A 256 16.96 -0.03 10.66
C ILE A 256 15.87 0.51 9.73
N ASP A 257 14.78 0.96 10.32
CA ASP A 257 13.66 1.54 9.58
C ASP A 257 13.95 3.01 9.24
N GLU A 258 13.53 3.40 8.02
CA GLU A 258 13.67 4.77 7.52
C GLU A 258 15.13 5.27 7.53
N LEU A 259 16.06 4.44 7.05
CA LEU A 259 17.50 4.73 7.04
C LEU A 259 17.85 6.03 6.28
N ASP A 260 17.01 6.44 5.33
CA ASP A 260 17.13 7.71 4.61
C ASP A 260 16.92 8.95 5.50
N PHE A 261 16.45 8.79 6.76
CA PHE A 261 16.40 9.86 7.77
C PHE A 261 17.57 9.81 8.77
N ALA A 262 18.47 8.85 8.63
CA ALA A 262 19.58 8.69 9.57
C ALA A 262 20.59 9.84 9.47
N GLU A 263 21.12 10.23 10.63
CA GLU A 263 22.23 11.18 10.74
C GLU A 263 23.52 10.61 10.11
N PRO A 264 24.38 11.45 9.48
CA PRO A 264 25.65 11.00 8.87
C PRO A 264 26.58 10.26 9.85
N SER A 265 26.52 10.57 11.13
CA SER A 265 27.28 9.91 12.20
C SER A 265 26.90 8.44 12.36
N ILE A 266 25.61 8.10 12.24
CA ILE A 266 25.09 6.73 12.31
C ILE A 266 25.52 5.96 11.03
N LEU A 267 25.40 6.59 9.85
CA LEU A 267 25.83 5.99 8.59
C LEU A 267 27.33 5.66 8.61
N ALA A 268 28.16 6.52 9.21
CA ALA A 268 29.60 6.27 9.34
C ALA A 268 29.91 5.03 10.20
N VAL A 269 29.19 4.83 11.30
CA VAL A 269 29.32 3.62 12.14
C VAL A 269 28.85 2.37 11.38
N LEU A 270 27.73 2.46 10.69
CA LEU A 270 27.18 1.36 9.89
C LEU A 270 28.16 0.92 8.80
N THR A 271 28.86 1.85 8.16
CA THR A 271 29.84 1.53 7.12
C THR A 271 30.85 0.48 7.57
N ALA A 272 31.37 0.57 8.80
CA ALA A 272 32.31 -0.40 9.34
C ALA A 272 31.69 -1.80 9.56
N VAL A 273 30.41 -1.86 9.94
CA VAL A 273 29.69 -3.14 10.17
C VAL A 273 29.24 -3.78 8.87
N LEU A 274 29.05 -2.97 7.82
CA LEU A 274 28.62 -3.45 6.51
C LEU A 274 29.73 -4.14 5.73
N GLU A 275 31.00 -3.87 6.05
CA GLU A 275 32.15 -4.51 5.38
C GLU A 275 32.15 -6.04 5.57
N PRO A 276 32.76 -6.82 4.67
CA PRO A 276 32.97 -8.24 4.85
C PRO A 276 33.72 -8.51 6.17
N ASN A 277 33.14 -9.34 7.06
CA ASN A 277 33.63 -9.54 8.42
C ASN A 277 33.67 -8.27 9.29
N GLY A 278 32.79 -7.31 8.99
CA GLY A 278 32.70 -6.03 9.67
C GLY A 278 32.51 -6.19 11.19
N LYS A 279 33.22 -5.35 11.95
CA LYS A 279 33.18 -5.31 13.41
C LYS A 279 32.84 -3.91 13.86
N LEU A 280 32.25 -3.80 15.04
CA LEU A 280 31.97 -2.50 15.66
C LEU A 280 33.05 -2.18 16.69
N LEU A 281 33.66 -1.02 16.57
CA LEU A 281 34.61 -0.49 17.54
C LEU A 281 33.89 0.50 18.47
N LEU A 282 33.76 0.15 19.75
CA LEU A 282 33.23 1.01 20.81
C LEU A 282 34.37 1.86 21.39
N LYS A 283 34.64 3.01 20.77
CA LYS A 283 35.74 3.91 21.17
C LYS A 283 35.58 4.41 22.58
N GLU A 284 34.39 4.83 22.95
CA GLU A 284 34.04 5.37 24.26
C GLU A 284 34.12 4.31 25.36
N ARG A 285 34.05 3.02 25.03
CA ARG A 285 34.18 1.88 25.93
C ARG A 285 35.59 1.27 25.85
N GLY A 286 36.62 2.10 25.84
CA GLY A 286 38.03 1.65 25.89
C GLY A 286 38.47 0.91 24.62
N ASN A 287 37.94 1.25 23.45
CA ASN A 287 38.21 0.61 22.15
C ASN A 287 37.80 -0.88 22.12
N GLU A 288 36.75 -1.25 22.80
CA GLU A 288 36.22 -2.62 22.73
C GLU A 288 35.75 -2.95 21.31
N ILE A 289 36.12 -4.14 20.83
CA ILE A 289 35.71 -4.65 19.52
C ILE A 289 34.56 -5.63 19.69
N VAL A 290 33.39 -5.31 19.14
CA VAL A 290 32.24 -6.20 19.07
C VAL A 290 32.27 -6.96 17.74
N THR A 291 32.37 -8.29 17.85
CA THR A 291 32.29 -9.21 16.69
C THR A 291 30.85 -9.72 16.57
N PRO A 292 30.24 -9.67 15.38
CA PRO A 292 28.86 -10.15 15.20
C PRO A 292 28.71 -11.65 15.50
N HIS A 293 27.66 -12.00 16.22
CA HIS A 293 27.23 -13.36 16.39
C HIS A 293 26.83 -13.98 15.02
N PRO A 294 27.05 -15.25 14.73
CA PRO A 294 26.72 -15.89 13.45
C PRO A 294 25.24 -15.75 13.03
N ALA A 295 24.32 -15.68 13.99
CA ALA A 295 22.90 -15.48 13.74
C ALA A 295 22.51 -14.02 13.46
N PHE A 296 23.41 -13.05 13.72
CA PHE A 296 23.13 -11.65 13.49
C PHE A 296 22.80 -11.35 12.03
N ARG A 297 21.73 -10.65 11.78
CA ARG A 297 21.34 -10.13 10.45
C ARG A 297 21.07 -8.64 10.54
N LEU A 298 21.48 -7.92 9.50
CA LEU A 298 21.27 -6.47 9.42
C LEU A 298 20.43 -6.12 8.20
N PHE A 299 19.35 -5.45 8.46
CA PHE A 299 18.39 -4.98 7.46
C PHE A 299 18.22 -3.47 7.54
N ALA A 300 17.88 -2.88 6.41
CA ALA A 300 17.44 -1.49 6.36
C ALA A 300 16.17 -1.36 5.52
N THR A 301 15.34 -0.37 5.85
CA THR A 301 14.26 0.08 4.97
C THR A 301 14.46 1.56 4.63
N ALA A 302 14.06 1.96 3.43
CA ALA A 302 14.06 3.34 2.98
C ALA A 302 12.87 3.60 2.05
N ASN A 303 12.45 4.86 1.95
CA ASN A 303 11.33 5.26 1.10
C ASN A 303 11.81 5.96 -0.17
N ALA A 304 12.83 6.81 -0.08
CA ALA A 304 13.29 7.68 -1.16
C ALA A 304 14.81 7.59 -1.43
N ALA A 305 15.37 6.37 -1.33
CA ALA A 305 16.77 6.10 -1.59
C ALA A 305 16.99 5.42 -2.94
N GLY A 306 18.21 5.46 -3.46
CA GLY A 306 18.59 4.75 -4.69
C GLY A 306 17.66 5.05 -5.86
N ALA A 307 17.08 3.99 -6.44
CA ALA A 307 16.16 4.08 -7.59
C ALA A 307 14.87 4.87 -7.30
N MET A 308 14.48 4.99 -6.02
CA MET A 308 13.31 5.77 -5.58
C MET A 308 13.66 7.22 -5.24
N SER A 309 14.86 7.69 -5.50
CA SER A 309 15.29 9.06 -5.18
C SER A 309 14.47 10.15 -5.88
N ALA A 310 13.88 9.86 -7.04
CA ALA A 310 12.94 10.75 -7.73
C ALA A 310 11.72 11.12 -6.88
N TYR A 311 11.26 10.23 -6.00
CA TYR A 311 10.12 10.46 -5.10
C TYR A 311 10.50 11.14 -3.79
N ARG A 312 11.75 11.61 -3.64
CA ARG A 312 12.23 12.25 -2.40
C ARG A 312 11.41 13.47 -2.00
N HIS A 313 10.87 14.22 -2.95
CA HIS A 313 10.02 15.38 -2.68
C HIS A 313 8.74 15.03 -1.90
N LEU A 314 8.29 13.75 -1.96
CA LEU A 314 7.15 13.23 -1.20
C LEU A 314 7.52 12.84 0.24
N TYR A 315 8.81 12.67 0.53
CA TYR A 315 9.33 12.23 1.83
C TYR A 315 10.23 13.34 2.41
N GLN A 316 9.59 14.36 3.00
CA GLN A 316 10.32 15.52 3.56
C GLN A 316 11.30 15.09 4.64
N GLY A 317 12.54 15.59 4.55
CA GLY A 317 13.61 15.27 5.50
C GLY A 317 14.46 14.04 5.14
N ALA A 318 14.11 13.29 4.09
CA ALA A 318 14.94 12.19 3.64
C ALA A 318 16.29 12.68 3.07
N ASN A 319 17.38 12.07 3.53
CA ASN A 319 18.74 12.36 3.09
C ASN A 319 19.10 11.55 1.84
N LEU A 320 20.02 12.09 1.02
CA LEU A 320 20.63 11.31 -0.06
C LEU A 320 21.65 10.35 0.55
N LEU A 321 21.44 9.05 0.31
CA LEU A 321 22.44 8.05 0.64
C LEU A 321 23.53 8.04 -0.44
N ASN A 322 24.78 8.02 -0.02
CA ASN A 322 25.93 7.96 -0.89
C ASN A 322 25.98 6.60 -1.62
N GLU A 323 26.38 6.60 -2.91
CA GLU A 323 26.52 5.39 -3.73
C GLU A 323 27.43 4.35 -3.06
N ALA A 324 28.59 4.78 -2.57
CA ALA A 324 29.53 3.89 -1.86
C ALA A 324 28.92 3.24 -0.61
N PHE A 325 27.94 3.87 0.05
CA PHE A 325 27.20 3.29 1.15
C PHE A 325 26.17 2.28 0.62
N LEU A 326 25.48 2.60 -0.48
CA LEU A 326 24.49 1.71 -1.11
C LEU A 326 25.14 0.45 -1.67
N ASP A 327 26.38 0.53 -2.21
CA ASP A 327 27.13 -0.60 -2.74
C ASP A 327 27.41 -1.72 -1.71
N ARG A 328 27.30 -1.40 -0.42
CA ARG A 328 27.46 -2.36 0.68
C ARG A 328 26.21 -3.16 0.99
N TRP A 329 25.09 -2.81 0.36
CA TRP A 329 23.80 -3.43 0.54
C TRP A 329 23.37 -4.24 -0.68
N ARG A 330 22.63 -5.31 -0.46
CA ARG A 330 21.75 -5.89 -1.46
C ARG A 330 20.45 -5.10 -1.43
N VAL A 331 20.21 -4.31 -2.48
CA VAL A 331 19.08 -3.40 -2.55
C VAL A 331 17.97 -4.05 -3.37
N TYR A 332 16.78 -4.16 -2.78
CA TYR A 332 15.59 -4.67 -3.42
C TYR A 332 14.49 -3.60 -3.45
N LEU A 333 13.87 -3.43 -4.61
CA LEU A 333 12.69 -2.59 -4.75
C LEU A 333 11.46 -3.38 -4.27
N PHE A 334 10.73 -2.80 -3.33
CA PHE A 334 9.58 -3.41 -2.68
C PHE A 334 8.30 -2.64 -3.00
N ASP A 335 7.75 -2.92 -4.18
CA ASP A 335 6.52 -2.30 -4.66
C ASP A 335 5.28 -2.86 -3.96
N TYR A 336 4.14 -2.23 -4.19
CA TYR A 336 2.86 -2.74 -3.76
C TYR A 336 2.55 -4.09 -4.41
N LEU A 337 1.69 -4.85 -3.78
CA LEU A 337 1.16 -6.10 -4.30
C LEU A 337 0.34 -5.87 -5.58
N SER A 338 0.26 -6.87 -6.44
CA SER A 338 -0.69 -6.89 -7.55
C SER A 338 -2.14 -6.88 -7.02
N LYS A 339 -3.10 -6.55 -7.88
CA LYS A 339 -4.53 -6.53 -7.50
C LYS A 339 -4.98 -7.88 -6.91
N ASP A 340 -4.57 -8.99 -7.51
CA ASP A 340 -4.96 -10.33 -7.08
C ASP A 340 -4.31 -10.72 -5.75
N GLU A 341 -3.02 -10.44 -5.58
CA GLU A 341 -2.30 -10.65 -4.33
C GLU A 341 -2.88 -9.81 -3.19
N GLU A 342 -3.23 -8.55 -3.46
CA GLU A 342 -3.80 -7.66 -2.46
C GLU A 342 -5.23 -8.07 -2.07
N ALA A 343 -6.05 -8.51 -3.04
CA ALA A 343 -7.35 -9.09 -2.77
C ALA A 343 -7.23 -10.35 -1.88
N GLU A 344 -6.23 -11.20 -2.13
CA GLU A 344 -5.99 -12.38 -1.30
C GLU A 344 -5.54 -11.99 0.13
N VAL A 345 -4.67 -10.99 0.29
CA VAL A 345 -4.29 -10.47 1.62
C VAL A 345 -5.51 -9.93 2.35
N LEU A 346 -6.39 -9.18 1.67
CA LEU A 346 -7.64 -8.69 2.26
C LEU A 346 -8.52 -9.83 2.77
N ARG A 347 -8.70 -10.88 1.96
CA ARG A 347 -9.52 -12.05 2.32
C ARG A 347 -8.95 -12.83 3.50
N ARG A 348 -7.62 -13.00 3.55
CA ARG A 348 -6.96 -13.65 4.68
C ARG A 348 -7.06 -12.83 5.96
N THR A 349 -6.94 -11.50 5.84
CA THR A 349 -7.02 -10.58 7.00
C THR A 349 -8.47 -10.43 7.49
N LEU A 350 -9.42 -10.38 6.57
CA LEU A 350 -10.85 -10.14 6.82
C LEU A 350 -11.69 -11.21 6.11
N PRO A 351 -11.83 -12.41 6.71
CA PRO A 351 -12.51 -13.55 6.07
C PRO A 351 -13.99 -13.30 5.72
N GLN A 352 -14.59 -12.23 6.28
CA GLN A 352 -15.95 -11.83 5.99
C GLN A 352 -16.10 -11.14 4.62
N LEU A 353 -15.01 -10.69 4.01
CA LEU A 353 -15.04 -10.09 2.68
C LEU A 353 -15.32 -11.16 1.62
N THR A 354 -16.30 -10.88 0.76
CA THR A 354 -16.49 -11.72 -0.44
C THR A 354 -15.32 -11.55 -1.41
N PRO A 355 -15.02 -12.55 -2.25
CA PRO A 355 -13.97 -12.41 -3.28
C PRO A 355 -14.20 -11.19 -4.18
N ALA A 356 -15.45 -10.95 -4.62
CA ALA A 356 -15.80 -9.82 -5.47
C ALA A 356 -15.49 -8.48 -4.79
N LEU A 357 -15.89 -8.31 -3.53
CA LEU A 357 -15.64 -7.09 -2.76
C LEU A 357 -14.13 -6.88 -2.53
N ALA A 358 -13.37 -7.93 -2.21
CA ALA A 358 -11.92 -7.83 -2.03
C ALA A 358 -11.22 -7.38 -3.32
N HIS A 359 -11.61 -7.93 -4.49
CA HIS A 359 -11.06 -7.50 -5.78
C HIS A 359 -11.44 -6.06 -6.13
N THR A 360 -12.67 -5.62 -5.85
CA THR A 360 -13.08 -4.23 -6.05
C THR A 360 -12.24 -3.27 -5.20
N LEU A 361 -12.03 -3.59 -3.91
CA LEU A 361 -11.20 -2.80 -3.02
C LEU A 361 -9.74 -2.73 -3.48
N ALA A 362 -9.17 -3.85 -3.93
CA ALA A 362 -7.83 -3.90 -4.49
C ALA A 362 -7.71 -3.10 -5.80
N ALA A 363 -8.75 -3.11 -6.66
CA ALA A 363 -8.80 -2.30 -7.87
C ALA A 363 -8.81 -0.80 -7.55
N ILE A 364 -9.62 -0.36 -6.59
CA ILE A 364 -9.64 1.04 -6.11
C ILE A 364 -8.25 1.46 -5.62
N ALA A 365 -7.59 0.63 -4.81
CA ALA A 365 -6.25 0.93 -4.32
C ALA A 365 -5.23 1.04 -5.46
N ALA A 366 -5.31 0.15 -6.46
CA ALA A 366 -4.42 0.17 -7.61
C ALA A 366 -4.62 1.44 -8.46
N ASP A 367 -5.86 1.89 -8.68
CA ASP A 367 -6.15 3.10 -9.44
C ASP A 367 -5.72 4.38 -8.68
N CYS A 368 -5.87 4.41 -7.35
CA CYS A 368 -5.30 5.46 -6.52
C CYS A 368 -3.76 5.51 -6.63
N ARG A 369 -3.09 4.37 -6.66
CA ARG A 369 -1.63 4.30 -6.85
C ARG A 369 -1.20 4.71 -8.25
N ALA A 370 -1.99 4.36 -9.28
CA ALA A 370 -1.77 4.83 -10.64
C ALA A 370 -1.90 6.35 -10.73
N ALA A 371 -2.89 6.96 -10.05
CA ALA A 371 -3.02 8.41 -9.95
C ALA A 371 -1.84 9.04 -9.20
N PHE A 372 -1.37 8.42 -8.12
CA PHE A 372 -0.17 8.86 -7.42
C PHE A 372 1.09 8.80 -8.30
N ALA A 373 1.27 7.74 -9.09
CA ALA A 373 2.40 7.61 -10.02
C ALA A 373 2.38 8.65 -11.16
N ARG A 374 1.20 9.19 -11.50
CA ARG A 374 1.05 10.31 -12.45
C ARG A 374 1.13 11.69 -11.78
N GLU A 375 1.41 11.75 -10.47
CA GLU A 375 1.43 12.96 -9.65
C GLU A 375 0.06 13.67 -9.53
N ASP A 376 -1.04 12.98 -9.88
CA ASP A 376 -2.40 13.48 -9.67
C ASP A 376 -2.80 13.45 -8.19
N LEU A 377 -2.20 12.55 -7.39
CA LEU A 377 -2.33 12.46 -5.94
C LEU A 377 -0.98 12.75 -5.28
N ALA A 378 -0.98 13.57 -4.25
CA ALA A 378 0.21 13.85 -3.44
C ALA A 378 0.52 12.74 -2.42
N SER A 379 -0.43 11.86 -2.13
CA SER A 379 -0.33 10.84 -1.08
C SER A 379 -0.52 9.42 -1.63
N ALA A 380 0.44 8.54 -1.38
CA ALA A 380 0.34 7.13 -1.78
C ALA A 380 -0.80 6.40 -1.02
N PHE A 381 -1.51 5.53 -1.72
CA PHE A 381 -2.56 4.69 -1.14
C PHE A 381 -1.98 3.33 -0.70
N SER A 382 -1.59 3.23 0.57
CA SER A 382 -0.92 2.04 1.11
C SER A 382 -1.87 0.86 1.35
N THR A 383 -1.35 -0.37 1.30
CA THR A 383 -2.08 -1.59 1.69
C THR A 383 -2.59 -1.52 3.13
N ARG A 384 -1.84 -0.88 4.05
CA ARG A 384 -2.29 -0.64 5.42
C ARG A 384 -3.54 0.23 5.47
N ARG A 385 -3.59 1.30 4.64
CA ARG A 385 -4.78 2.17 4.52
C ARG A 385 -5.97 1.42 3.95
N LEU A 386 -5.74 0.53 2.98
CA LEU A 386 -6.76 -0.31 2.38
C LEU A 386 -7.39 -1.27 3.40
N ILE A 387 -6.56 -1.96 4.19
CA ILE A 387 -7.01 -2.87 5.25
C ILE A 387 -7.81 -2.10 6.33
N ASP A 388 -7.29 -0.94 6.79
CA ASP A 388 -7.96 -0.07 7.77
C ASP A 388 -9.35 0.38 7.26
N TRP A 389 -9.45 0.75 5.98
CA TRP A 389 -10.72 1.11 5.37
C TRP A 389 -11.68 -0.08 5.30
N ALA A 390 -11.22 -1.23 4.81
CA ALA A 390 -12.05 -2.44 4.71
C ALA A 390 -12.55 -2.91 6.09
N GLU A 391 -11.73 -2.84 7.13
CA GLU A 391 -12.10 -3.15 8.51
C GLU A 391 -13.20 -2.20 9.03
N LEU A 392 -13.07 -0.91 8.77
CA LEU A 392 -14.07 0.08 9.12
C LEU A 392 -15.38 -0.10 8.33
N MET A 393 -15.30 -0.48 7.06
CA MET A 393 -16.47 -0.81 6.24
C MET A 393 -17.26 -1.98 6.84
N LEU A 394 -16.58 -3.06 7.23
CA LEU A 394 -17.23 -4.20 7.90
C LEU A 394 -17.86 -3.82 9.24
N ARG A 395 -17.28 -2.85 9.94
CA ARG A 395 -17.81 -2.37 11.22
C ARG A 395 -19.01 -1.46 11.05
N THR A 396 -18.98 -0.55 10.08
CA THR A 396 -20.02 0.48 9.88
C THR A 396 -21.14 0.03 8.95
N GLY A 397 -20.86 -0.88 8.01
CA GLY A 397 -21.73 -1.25 6.91
C GLY A 397 -21.86 -0.17 5.83
N ASP A 398 -20.98 0.84 5.85
CA ASP A 398 -21.03 2.02 4.99
C ASP A 398 -19.60 2.38 4.55
N ALA A 399 -19.37 2.34 3.25
CA ALA A 399 -18.05 2.57 2.65
C ALA A 399 -17.62 4.05 2.71
N GLU A 400 -18.54 4.98 2.48
CA GLU A 400 -18.25 6.42 2.50
C GLU A 400 -17.98 6.88 3.94
N ARG A 401 -18.79 6.45 4.89
CA ARG A 401 -18.57 6.73 6.31
C ARG A 401 -17.25 6.16 6.81
N ALA A 402 -16.87 4.97 6.36
CA ALA A 402 -15.61 4.33 6.69
C ALA A 402 -14.42 5.06 6.07
N ALA A 403 -14.57 5.59 4.86
CA ALA A 403 -13.51 6.34 4.16
C ALA A 403 -13.16 7.66 4.87
N GLY A 404 -14.06 8.27 5.62
CA GLY A 404 -13.81 9.49 6.37
C GLY A 404 -12.53 9.41 7.21
N PRO A 405 -12.49 8.58 8.28
CA PRO A 405 -11.33 8.48 9.16
C PRO A 405 -10.16 7.66 8.57
N SER A 406 -10.42 6.70 7.69
CA SER A 406 -9.37 5.84 7.13
C SER A 406 -8.62 6.46 5.96
N ILE A 407 -9.28 7.31 5.18
CA ILE A 407 -8.75 7.88 3.94
C ILE A 407 -8.78 9.41 3.97
N TYR A 408 -9.97 10.04 3.95
CA TYR A 408 -10.12 11.45 3.65
C TYR A 408 -9.50 12.38 4.70
N ALA A 409 -9.56 12.02 5.98
CA ALA A 409 -8.94 12.82 7.04
C ALA A 409 -7.39 12.78 7.04
N LYS A 410 -6.79 11.91 6.21
CA LYS A 410 -5.33 11.70 6.13
C LYS A 410 -4.68 12.36 4.90
N VAL A 411 -5.46 13.04 4.07
CA VAL A 411 -5.02 13.62 2.79
C VAL A 411 -5.56 15.03 2.61
N SER A 412 -5.09 15.76 1.60
CA SER A 412 -5.62 17.08 1.24
C SER A 412 -7.09 16.99 0.77
N ALA A 413 -7.81 18.11 0.78
CA ALA A 413 -9.17 18.15 0.28
C ALA A 413 -9.25 17.81 -1.24
N GLU A 414 -8.22 18.16 -1.99
CA GLU A 414 -8.10 17.89 -3.43
C GLU A 414 -7.90 16.38 -3.64
N ASP A 415 -6.94 15.77 -2.95
CA ASP A 415 -6.72 14.33 -2.97
C ASP A 415 -7.97 13.55 -2.53
N ALA A 416 -8.64 14.00 -1.45
CA ALA A 416 -9.87 13.36 -0.97
C ALA A 416 -10.98 13.39 -2.03
N SER A 417 -11.10 14.48 -2.79
CA SER A 417 -12.07 14.59 -3.88
C SER A 417 -11.77 13.63 -5.01
N LEU A 418 -10.50 13.50 -5.42
CA LEU A 418 -10.09 12.58 -6.47
C LEU A 418 -10.25 11.13 -6.03
N ILE A 419 -9.81 10.77 -4.82
CA ILE A 419 -9.99 9.42 -4.27
C ILE A 419 -11.49 9.07 -4.18
N ARG A 420 -12.35 10.00 -3.75
CA ARG A 420 -13.80 9.80 -3.74
C ARG A 420 -14.35 9.54 -5.15
N SER A 421 -13.84 10.23 -6.16
CA SER A 421 -14.21 9.99 -7.56
C SER A 421 -13.81 8.58 -8.01
N ILE A 422 -12.60 8.13 -7.70
CA ILE A 422 -12.12 6.78 -8.00
C ILE A 422 -12.99 5.73 -7.28
N ILE A 423 -13.27 5.92 -5.99
CA ILE A 423 -14.14 5.00 -5.23
C ILE A 423 -15.52 4.92 -5.89
N ARG A 424 -16.11 6.05 -6.28
CA ARG A 424 -17.42 6.08 -6.94
C ARG A 424 -17.43 5.43 -8.31
N HIS A 425 -16.33 5.46 -9.02
CA HIS A 425 -16.20 4.79 -10.31
C HIS A 425 -16.32 3.26 -10.16
N HIS A 426 -15.75 2.70 -9.10
CA HIS A 426 -15.81 1.25 -8.81
C HIS A 426 -17.02 0.83 -7.97
N ALA A 427 -17.49 1.73 -7.12
CA ALA A 427 -18.54 1.46 -6.15
C ALA A 427 -19.51 2.65 -6.14
N ILE A 428 -20.57 2.58 -6.93
CA ILE A 428 -21.64 3.59 -6.86
C ILE A 428 -22.30 3.44 -5.49
N PHE A 429 -22.07 4.44 -4.64
CA PHE A 429 -22.81 4.57 -3.40
C PHE A 429 -24.25 4.97 -3.75
N ASP A 430 -25.24 4.25 -3.25
CA ASP A 430 -26.63 4.68 -3.31
C ASP A 430 -26.72 6.12 -2.76
N ALA A 431 -27.15 7.04 -3.60
CA ALA A 431 -27.39 8.41 -3.17
C ALA A 431 -28.39 8.33 -1.99
N ASP A 432 -28.06 9.00 -0.88
CA ASP A 432 -28.89 9.10 0.32
C ASP A 432 -30.28 9.60 -0.08
N PRO A 433 -31.36 8.79 0.07
CA PRO A 433 -32.73 9.23 -0.27
C PRO A 433 -33.31 10.30 0.69
N GLY A 434 -32.47 10.86 1.58
CA GLY A 434 -32.83 11.77 2.66
C GLY A 434 -32.37 13.21 2.55
N ALA A 435 -31.69 13.63 1.46
CA ALA A 435 -31.28 15.01 1.26
C ALA A 435 -32.26 15.75 0.33
N SER A 436 -33.47 16.01 0.79
CA SER A 436 -34.41 16.98 0.21
C SER A 436 -34.69 18.10 1.20
#